data_00f7dea0676c6f8acceb43a546ab9b2e
#
_entry.id   00f7dea0676c6f8acceb43a546ab9b2e
#
_cell.length_a   1.000
_cell.length_b   1.000
_cell.length_c   1.000
_cell.angle_alpha   90.00
_cell.angle_beta   90.00
_cell.angle_gamma   90.00
#
_symmetry.space_group_name_H-M   'P 1'
#
loop_
_entity.id
_entity.type
_entity.pdbx_description
1 polymer ?
#
loop_
_entity_poly.entity_id
_entity_poly.type
_entity_poly.pdbx_seq_one_letter_code
_entity_poly.pdbx_strand_id
1 'polypeptide(L)'
;MSFNFDRRTFLKGAGAVGAASLLAACGEKSNNTGNGAAASGAAAPNSTGATPLKEFISFESGNRELESWNMLYTQKAEDANVVTNLWDGLLSFDCYGKVVPAIASSWEHNEDATVWTFHLRDDVDWVDCNGEVKAHLTSKDFLVGFEWVMNAIKNEANNTSMPNDTIVGAYEYYQLTKEAGDAAADMTYEDMLAAGVGIEAPDDYTLVFTCPSACPYFDTVAAYNSFYPVAPALIEELGVDGFRSCDNTTMWYNGPYVVEEYIQGNTKSYIPNPNYYDAANVSRFERFTVTMISDGSISLQLYQNRELDEVDLGESNITTIQADPSNEYNQQLCEKRAKKFSYCFIFNYDKKNTDCTPDENWTKAIANKAFRQCFSKGMVLNKFFARYNPINPLKCENDFFTMKGLAYTSDGTIAMEQLKLLLEDMQREYDAGNWCVAGGDFNKDL
;
A
#
# COMPACT_ATOMS: atom_id res chain seq x y z
N MET A 1 -13.94 4.02 8.46
CA MET A 1 -13.25 3.21 7.43
C MET A 1 -12.86 4.17 6.34
N SER A 2 -11.60 4.47 6.14
CA SER A 2 -11.14 5.30 5.02
C SER A 2 -11.04 4.41 3.77
N PHE A 3 -11.49 4.89 2.61
CA PHE A 3 -11.21 4.27 1.34
C PHE A 3 -9.72 4.46 1.03
N ASN A 4 -8.98 3.37 0.91
CA ASN A 4 -7.83 3.38 0.04
C ASN A 4 -8.33 2.95 -1.33
N PHE A 5 -8.54 3.90 -2.21
CA PHE A 5 -8.68 3.61 -3.62
C PHE A 5 -7.32 3.15 -4.11
N ASP A 6 -7.21 1.86 -4.39
CA ASP A 6 -6.18 1.39 -5.29
C ASP A 6 -6.49 2.00 -6.66
N ARG A 7 -5.47 2.64 -7.22
CA ARG A 7 -5.44 3.30 -8.53
C ARG A 7 -6.19 2.56 -9.63
N ARG A 8 -6.20 1.22 -9.62
CA ARG A 8 -6.86 0.38 -10.63
C ARG A 8 -8.31 0.03 -10.31
N THR A 9 -8.72 0.05 -9.05
CA THR A 9 -10.14 -0.22 -8.66
C THR A 9 -11.03 0.94 -9.01
N PHE A 10 -10.58 2.14 -8.74
CA PHE A 10 -11.20 3.36 -9.15
C PHE A 10 -11.47 3.38 -10.66
N LEU A 11 -10.50 2.93 -11.43
CA LEU A 11 -10.53 2.94 -12.89
C LEU A 11 -11.38 1.80 -13.49
N LYS A 12 -11.56 0.67 -12.81
CA LYS A 12 -12.44 -0.43 -13.25
C LYS A 12 -13.90 -0.21 -12.89
N GLY A 13 -14.20 0.48 -11.79
CA GLY A 13 -15.57 0.84 -11.41
C GLY A 13 -16.22 1.80 -12.43
N ALA A 14 -15.46 2.73 -12.96
CA ALA A 14 -15.93 3.67 -13.97
C ALA A 14 -16.13 3.03 -15.35
N GLY A 15 -15.37 2.00 -15.71
CA GLY A 15 -15.53 1.25 -16.96
C GLY A 15 -16.76 0.32 -16.98
N ALA A 16 -17.23 -0.14 -15.81
CA ALA A 16 -18.35 -1.07 -15.73
C ALA A 16 -19.74 -0.44 -16.01
N VAL A 17 -19.89 0.85 -15.77
CA VAL A 17 -21.15 1.56 -16.04
C VAL A 17 -21.33 1.85 -17.53
N GLY A 18 -20.24 1.99 -18.30
CA GLY A 18 -20.29 2.19 -19.77
C GLY A 18 -20.48 0.89 -20.58
N ALA A 19 -20.14 -0.28 -20.03
CA ALA A 19 -20.14 -1.54 -20.77
C ALA A 19 -21.52 -2.26 -20.75
N ALA A 20 -22.41 -1.93 -19.83
CA ALA A 20 -23.72 -2.58 -19.72
C ALA A 20 -24.73 -2.14 -20.82
N SER A 21 -24.46 -1.07 -21.54
CA SER A 21 -25.37 -0.56 -22.59
C SER A 21 -25.00 -0.96 -24.03
N LEU A 22 -23.92 -1.72 -24.26
CA LEU A 22 -23.45 -2.08 -25.62
C LEU A 22 -23.42 -3.60 -25.92
N LEU A 23 -23.91 -4.48 -25.05
CA LEU A 23 -23.93 -5.94 -25.25
C LEU A 23 -25.25 -6.50 -25.82
N ALA A 24 -26.10 -5.65 -26.42
CA ALA A 24 -27.36 -6.08 -27.02
C ALA A 24 -27.33 -6.29 -28.54
N ALA A 25 -26.17 -6.25 -29.19
CA ALA A 25 -26.09 -6.50 -30.62
C ALA A 25 -24.81 -7.27 -30.99
N CYS A 26 -24.97 -8.52 -31.29
CA CYS A 26 -24.26 -9.46 -32.15
C CYS A 26 -23.94 -10.78 -31.49
N GLY A 27 -24.79 -11.76 -31.75
CA GLY A 27 -24.48 -13.17 -31.55
C GLY A 27 -23.66 -13.70 -32.74
N GLU A 28 -22.67 -14.50 -32.43
CA GLU A 28 -22.38 -15.69 -33.23
C GLU A 28 -21.37 -16.59 -32.49
N LYS A 29 -21.63 -17.88 -32.55
CA LYS A 29 -20.87 -18.96 -31.91
C LYS A 29 -19.67 -19.35 -32.77
N SER A 30 -18.55 -19.61 -32.14
CA SER A 30 -17.55 -20.53 -32.71
C SER A 30 -16.84 -21.28 -31.59
N ASN A 31 -16.99 -22.60 -31.62
CA ASN A 31 -16.21 -23.58 -30.84
C ASN A 31 -14.80 -23.68 -31.40
N ASN A 32 -13.78 -23.71 -30.57
CA ASN A 32 -12.65 -24.57 -30.83
C ASN A 32 -11.90 -24.98 -29.55
N THR A 33 -11.68 -26.27 -29.40
CA THR A 33 -10.94 -26.97 -28.37
C THR A 33 -9.43 -27.04 -28.76
N GLY A 34 -8.56 -26.79 -27.80
CA GLY A 34 -7.12 -27.06 -27.97
C GLY A 34 -6.29 -26.75 -26.74
N ASN A 35 -5.73 -27.80 -26.16
CA ASN A 35 -4.80 -27.86 -25.05
C ASN A 35 -3.48 -27.10 -25.31
N GLY A 36 -2.92 -26.48 -24.26
CA GLY A 36 -1.53 -26.05 -24.24
C GLY A 36 -1.21 -25.08 -23.14
N ALA A 37 -0.57 -25.55 -22.07
CA ALA A 37 -0.10 -24.74 -20.98
C ALA A 37 1.08 -23.84 -21.40
N ALA A 38 0.95 -22.54 -21.20
CA ALA A 38 2.05 -21.61 -20.98
C ALA A 38 1.45 -20.38 -20.27
N ALA A 39 1.92 -20.11 -19.07
CA ALA A 39 1.55 -18.90 -18.34
C ALA A 39 2.26 -17.70 -19.00
N SER A 40 1.61 -17.09 -19.98
CA SER A 40 1.98 -15.78 -20.48
C SER A 40 1.02 -14.75 -19.87
N GLY A 41 1.55 -13.72 -19.24
CA GLY A 41 0.80 -12.60 -18.71
C GLY A 41 -0.18 -12.06 -19.76
N ALA A 42 -1.46 -12.17 -19.49
CA ALA A 42 -2.48 -11.61 -20.34
C ALA A 42 -2.39 -10.09 -20.26
N ALA A 43 -2.01 -9.44 -21.34
CA ALA A 43 -2.18 -8.02 -21.54
C ALA A 43 -3.66 -7.67 -21.32
N ALA A 44 -3.92 -6.64 -20.52
CA ALA A 44 -5.26 -6.11 -20.34
C ALA A 44 -5.85 -5.69 -21.70
N PRO A 45 -7.16 -5.87 -21.93
CA PRO A 45 -7.75 -5.47 -23.19
C PRO A 45 -7.63 -3.96 -23.38
N ASN A 46 -7.13 -3.56 -24.53
CA ASN A 46 -7.05 -2.17 -24.98
C ASN A 46 -8.41 -1.49 -24.82
N SER A 47 -8.49 -0.50 -23.94
CA SER A 47 -9.66 0.38 -23.83
C SER A 47 -9.57 1.46 -24.91
N THR A 48 -9.84 1.10 -26.16
CA THR A 48 -10.01 2.10 -27.20
C THR A 48 -11.35 2.80 -26.98
N GLY A 49 -11.32 4.06 -26.54
CA GLY A 49 -12.45 4.98 -26.66
C GLY A 49 -13.30 5.23 -25.42
N ALA A 50 -12.78 5.05 -24.20
CA ALA A 50 -13.48 5.57 -23.02
C ALA A 50 -13.47 7.10 -23.04
N THR A 51 -14.66 7.71 -22.98
CA THR A 51 -14.79 9.16 -22.77
C THR A 51 -14.11 9.51 -21.45
N PRO A 52 -13.19 10.47 -21.39
CA PRO A 52 -12.54 10.86 -20.13
C PRO A 52 -13.59 11.23 -19.09
N LEU A 53 -13.42 10.73 -17.88
CA LEU A 53 -14.24 11.12 -16.73
C LEU A 53 -13.83 12.53 -16.33
N LYS A 54 -14.77 13.46 -16.28
CA LYS A 54 -14.45 14.88 -16.13
C LYS A 54 -13.82 15.21 -14.80
N GLU A 55 -14.52 14.97 -13.71
CA GLU A 55 -14.07 15.31 -12.37
C GLU A 55 -14.54 14.25 -11.37
N PHE A 56 -13.77 14.06 -10.32
CA PHE A 56 -14.16 13.24 -9.18
C PHE A 56 -13.78 13.99 -7.90
N ILE A 57 -14.75 14.16 -7.03
CA ILE A 57 -14.58 14.87 -5.76
C ILE A 57 -14.73 13.89 -4.61
N SER A 58 -13.62 13.68 -3.90
CA SER A 58 -13.54 12.92 -2.66
C SER A 58 -13.34 13.84 -1.47
N PHE A 59 -13.29 13.28 -0.27
CA PHE A 59 -13.05 14.04 0.95
C PHE A 59 -12.16 13.28 1.93
N GLU A 60 -11.46 14.06 2.75
CA GLU A 60 -10.81 13.58 3.97
C GLU A 60 -11.43 14.25 5.18
N SER A 61 -11.79 13.46 6.21
CA SER A 61 -12.34 13.98 7.45
C SER A 61 -11.29 14.13 8.54
N GLY A 62 -11.39 15.19 9.32
CA GLY A 62 -10.47 15.49 10.41
C GLY A 62 -9.22 16.24 9.94
N ASN A 63 -8.31 16.49 10.87
CA ASN A 63 -7.07 17.23 10.59
C ASN A 63 -5.97 16.26 10.08
N ARG A 64 -6.18 15.68 8.89
CA ARG A 64 -5.29 14.70 8.27
C ARG A 64 -4.51 15.33 7.13
N GLU A 65 -3.74 16.34 7.44
CA GLU A 65 -2.89 16.98 6.46
C GLU A 65 -1.68 16.11 6.11
N LEU A 66 -1.20 16.27 4.88
CA LEU A 66 0.04 15.67 4.41
C LEU A 66 1.20 16.09 5.33
N GLU A 67 2.00 15.12 5.75
CA GLU A 67 3.13 15.40 6.63
C GLU A 67 4.29 16.02 5.87
N SER A 68 4.55 15.53 4.67
CA SER A 68 5.63 15.99 3.81
C SER A 68 5.32 15.71 2.35
N TRP A 69 5.74 16.60 1.46
CA TRP A 69 5.76 16.36 0.02
C TRP A 69 6.92 15.46 -0.42
N ASN A 70 7.89 15.24 0.45
CA ASN A 70 8.94 14.26 0.20
C ASN A 70 8.36 12.84 0.35
N MET A 71 8.15 12.14 -0.79
CA MET A 71 7.54 10.82 -0.82
C MET A 71 8.37 9.76 -0.09
N LEU A 72 9.67 10.00 0.14
CA LEU A 72 10.56 9.09 0.88
C LEU A 72 10.51 9.32 2.40
N TYR A 73 9.94 10.44 2.85
CA TYR A 73 9.84 10.79 4.27
C TYR A 73 8.64 10.11 4.94
N THR A 74 7.50 10.08 4.27
CA THR A 74 6.23 9.74 4.91
C THR A 74 6.08 8.27 5.27
N GLN A 75 5.42 8.02 6.41
CA GLN A 75 4.99 6.70 6.87
C GLN A 75 3.48 6.63 7.12
N LYS A 76 2.77 7.73 6.97
CA LYS A 76 1.34 7.79 7.29
C LYS A 76 0.52 7.17 6.17
N ALA A 77 -0.50 6.42 6.56
CA ALA A 77 -1.44 5.83 5.60
C ALA A 77 -2.23 6.90 4.83
N GLU A 78 -2.44 8.06 5.44
CA GLU A 78 -3.09 9.22 4.82
C GLU A 78 -2.25 9.78 3.67
N ASP A 79 -0.95 9.91 3.88
CA ASP A 79 -0.01 10.40 2.87
C ASP A 79 0.12 9.43 1.70
N ALA A 80 -0.02 8.13 1.95
CA ALA A 80 0.02 7.12 0.90
C ALA A 80 -1.04 7.35 -0.20
N ASN A 81 -2.19 7.93 0.13
CA ASN A 81 -3.21 8.28 -0.85
C ASN A 81 -2.76 9.38 -1.82
N VAL A 82 -1.92 10.31 -1.35
CA VAL A 82 -1.30 11.34 -2.17
C VAL A 82 -0.16 10.75 -2.99
N VAL A 83 0.77 10.08 -2.32
CA VAL A 83 1.99 9.51 -2.90
C VAL A 83 1.66 8.56 -4.07
N THR A 84 0.72 7.64 -3.91
CA THR A 84 0.37 6.65 -4.95
C THR A 84 -0.30 7.24 -6.20
N ASN A 85 -0.73 8.49 -6.16
CA ASN A 85 -1.27 9.19 -7.33
C ASN A 85 -0.24 10.03 -8.06
N LEU A 86 0.85 10.40 -7.38
CA LEU A 86 1.85 11.33 -7.89
C LEU A 86 3.16 10.65 -8.30
N TRP A 87 3.48 9.52 -7.66
CA TRP A 87 4.72 8.79 -7.90
C TRP A 87 4.47 7.29 -8.07
N ASP A 88 5.20 6.70 -8.99
CA ASP A 88 5.32 5.26 -9.15
C ASP A 88 6.67 4.77 -8.64
N GLY A 89 6.67 3.58 -8.04
CA GLY A 89 7.86 2.82 -7.68
C GLY A 89 8.14 1.69 -8.66
N LEU A 90 8.99 0.73 -8.27
CA LEU A 90 9.30 -0.44 -9.08
C LEU A 90 8.05 -1.20 -9.46
N LEU A 91 7.20 -1.48 -8.50
CA LEU A 91 5.99 -2.28 -8.63
C LEU A 91 4.80 -1.58 -8.02
N SER A 92 3.60 -2.01 -8.36
CA SER A 92 2.35 -1.52 -7.83
C SER A 92 1.43 -2.68 -7.42
N PHE A 93 0.29 -2.37 -6.82
CA PHE A 93 -0.72 -3.37 -6.50
C PHE A 93 -1.98 -3.13 -7.34
N ASP A 94 -2.57 -4.20 -7.83
CA ASP A 94 -3.89 -4.12 -8.45
C ASP A 94 -5.00 -3.97 -7.39
N CYS A 95 -6.22 -3.85 -7.86
CA CYS A 95 -7.38 -3.72 -6.98
C CYS A 95 -7.63 -4.93 -6.09
N TYR A 96 -7.02 -6.06 -6.31
CA TYR A 96 -7.10 -7.26 -5.49
C TYR A 96 -5.91 -7.43 -4.54
N GLY A 97 -4.95 -6.48 -4.56
CA GLY A 97 -3.74 -6.52 -3.77
C GLY A 97 -2.63 -7.39 -4.37
N LYS A 98 -2.80 -7.86 -5.61
CA LYS A 98 -1.76 -8.59 -6.32
C LYS A 98 -0.71 -7.60 -6.82
N VAL A 99 0.56 -7.95 -6.68
CA VAL A 99 1.68 -7.19 -7.24
C VAL A 99 1.61 -7.20 -8.76
N VAL A 100 1.83 -6.04 -9.35
CA VAL A 100 1.79 -5.82 -10.80
C VAL A 100 2.93 -4.90 -11.23
N PRO A 101 3.36 -4.97 -12.50
CA PRO A 101 4.37 -4.07 -13.04
C PRO A 101 3.99 -2.58 -12.87
N ALA A 102 5.01 -1.75 -12.62
CA ALA A 102 4.94 -0.30 -12.69
C ALA A 102 6.16 0.20 -13.47
N ILE A 103 7.15 0.86 -12.84
CA ILE A 103 8.39 1.24 -13.53
C ILE A 103 9.20 -0.01 -13.92
N ALA A 104 9.23 -1.05 -13.08
CA ALA A 104 9.73 -2.34 -13.52
C ALA A 104 8.67 -3.04 -14.39
N SER A 105 9.02 -3.33 -15.63
CA SER A 105 8.18 -4.07 -16.60
C SER A 105 8.10 -5.55 -16.28
N SER A 106 9.17 -6.11 -15.69
CA SER A 106 9.28 -7.50 -15.24
C SER A 106 10.31 -7.62 -14.13
N TRP A 107 10.24 -8.73 -13.40
CA TRP A 107 11.21 -9.09 -12.36
C TRP A 107 11.32 -10.60 -12.22
N GLU A 108 12.46 -11.02 -11.69
CA GLU A 108 12.77 -12.42 -11.44
C GLU A 108 13.67 -12.54 -10.22
N HIS A 109 13.82 -13.74 -9.68
CA HIS A 109 14.73 -14.04 -8.59
C HIS A 109 15.46 -15.37 -8.82
N ASN A 110 16.60 -15.55 -8.13
CA ASN A 110 17.32 -16.81 -8.11
C ASN A 110 16.52 -17.90 -7.36
N GLU A 111 16.99 -19.15 -7.41
CA GLU A 111 16.26 -20.32 -6.90
C GLU A 111 15.88 -20.21 -5.42
N ASP A 112 16.73 -19.60 -4.60
CA ASP A 112 16.52 -19.43 -3.15
C ASP A 112 15.94 -18.07 -2.77
N ALA A 113 15.51 -17.25 -3.74
CA ALA A 113 14.91 -15.93 -3.53
C ALA A 113 15.77 -14.99 -2.67
N THR A 114 17.10 -15.06 -2.80
CA THR A 114 18.04 -14.14 -2.14
C THR A 114 18.53 -13.03 -3.05
N VAL A 115 18.44 -13.18 -4.37
CA VAL A 115 18.81 -12.17 -5.37
C VAL A 115 17.63 -11.93 -6.29
N TRP A 116 17.22 -10.65 -6.39
CA TRP A 116 16.10 -10.20 -7.20
C TRP A 116 16.56 -9.23 -8.26
N THR A 117 16.15 -9.45 -9.49
CA THR A 117 16.46 -8.61 -10.65
C THR A 117 15.19 -7.98 -11.18
N PHE A 118 15.21 -6.66 -11.36
CA PHE A 118 14.11 -5.87 -11.90
C PHE A 118 14.54 -5.24 -13.21
N HIS A 119 13.73 -5.43 -14.26
CA HIS A 119 13.94 -4.85 -15.60
C HIS A 119 13.04 -3.64 -15.73
N LEU A 120 13.65 -2.46 -15.80
CA LEU A 120 12.94 -1.19 -15.86
C LEU A 120 12.43 -0.90 -17.28
N ARG A 121 11.47 -0.03 -17.37
CA ARG A 121 11.00 0.60 -18.61
C ARG A 121 11.98 1.70 -19.01
N ASP A 122 12.01 2.00 -20.30
CA ASP A 122 12.81 3.06 -20.91
C ASP A 122 11.97 4.27 -21.38
N ASP A 123 10.72 4.36 -20.94
CA ASP A 123 9.75 5.37 -21.35
C ASP A 123 9.16 6.18 -20.18
N VAL A 124 9.88 6.28 -19.05
CA VAL A 124 9.43 6.98 -17.84
C VAL A 124 10.17 8.30 -17.69
N ASP A 125 9.41 9.38 -17.62
CA ASP A 125 9.94 10.73 -17.43
C ASP A 125 9.53 11.34 -16.08
N TRP A 126 10.42 12.12 -15.52
CA TRP A 126 10.11 13.07 -14.45
C TRP A 126 9.55 14.36 -15.03
N VAL A 127 8.44 14.83 -14.48
CA VAL A 127 7.84 16.10 -14.86
C VAL A 127 7.70 17.02 -13.65
N ASP A 128 7.70 18.32 -13.89
CA ASP A 128 7.36 19.32 -12.87
C ASP A 128 5.83 19.43 -12.65
N CYS A 129 5.41 20.33 -11.77
CA CYS A 129 3.98 20.58 -11.49
C CYS A 129 3.19 21.10 -12.70
N ASN A 130 3.84 21.59 -13.75
CA ASN A 130 3.20 22.00 -15.01
C ASN A 130 3.13 20.86 -16.03
N GLY A 131 3.71 19.68 -15.71
CA GLY A 131 3.80 18.54 -16.62
C GLY A 131 4.93 18.67 -17.65
N GLU A 132 5.88 19.60 -17.45
CA GLU A 132 7.06 19.72 -18.31
C GLU A 132 8.11 18.67 -17.93
N VAL A 133 8.65 17.98 -18.93
CA VAL A 133 9.69 16.96 -18.73
C VAL A 133 10.98 17.62 -18.22
N LYS A 134 11.48 17.09 -17.11
CA LYS A 134 12.69 17.56 -16.43
C LYS A 134 13.87 16.61 -16.59
N ALA A 135 13.60 15.32 -16.51
CA ALA A 135 14.60 14.27 -16.63
C ALA A 135 13.98 12.96 -17.09
N HIS A 136 14.81 12.07 -17.65
CA HIS A 136 14.44 10.70 -17.94
C HIS A 136 14.85 9.80 -16.78
N LEU A 137 13.96 8.87 -16.37
CA LEU A 137 14.19 8.00 -15.23
C LEU A 137 15.06 6.80 -15.62
N THR A 138 16.04 6.50 -14.78
CA THR A 138 16.95 5.37 -14.93
C THR A 138 17.10 4.59 -13.61
N SER A 139 17.84 3.49 -13.63
CA SER A 139 18.21 2.72 -12.44
C SER A 139 18.95 3.55 -11.39
N LYS A 140 19.69 4.58 -11.81
CA LYS A 140 20.42 5.51 -10.93
C LYS A 140 19.46 6.24 -9.98
N ASP A 141 18.26 6.59 -10.43
CA ASP A 141 17.26 7.28 -9.62
C ASP A 141 16.83 6.44 -8.40
N PHE A 142 16.81 5.12 -8.56
CA PHE A 142 16.54 4.19 -7.47
C PHE A 142 17.72 4.09 -6.48
N LEU A 143 18.96 4.14 -6.97
CA LEU A 143 20.13 4.17 -6.10
C LEU A 143 20.13 5.44 -5.23
N VAL A 144 19.83 6.59 -5.84
CA VAL A 144 19.74 7.88 -5.13
C VAL A 144 18.60 7.87 -4.10
N GLY A 145 17.43 7.39 -4.48
CA GLY A 145 16.27 7.28 -3.58
C GLY A 145 16.54 6.33 -2.41
N PHE A 146 17.17 5.19 -2.67
CA PHE A 146 17.50 4.20 -1.64
C PHE A 146 18.58 4.73 -0.68
N GLU A 147 19.64 5.40 -1.21
CA GLU A 147 20.64 6.05 -0.38
C GLU A 147 20.00 7.12 0.51
N TRP A 148 19.09 7.94 -0.03
CA TRP A 148 18.39 8.94 0.75
C TRP A 148 17.65 8.33 1.94
N VAL A 149 16.90 7.25 1.72
CA VAL A 149 16.18 6.55 2.78
C VAL A 149 17.12 5.93 3.81
N MET A 150 18.25 5.37 3.38
CA MET A 150 19.20 4.69 4.25
C MET A 150 20.24 5.62 4.87
N ASN A 151 20.22 6.90 4.56
CA ASN A 151 21.08 7.90 5.19
C ASN A 151 20.37 8.56 6.37
N ALA A 152 20.83 8.27 7.59
CA ALA A 152 20.19 8.72 8.83
C ALA A 152 20.17 10.24 9.01
N ILE A 153 21.04 10.96 8.30
CA ILE A 153 21.13 12.44 8.37
C ILE A 153 20.28 13.09 7.29
N LYS A 154 20.19 12.53 6.09
CA LYS A 154 19.33 13.03 5.01
C LYS A 154 17.86 12.76 5.26
N ASN A 155 17.53 11.58 5.79
CA ASN A 155 16.18 11.10 6.01
C ASN A 155 15.84 11.11 7.51
N GLU A 156 15.08 12.08 7.94
CA GLU A 156 14.62 12.19 9.33
C GLU A 156 13.44 11.24 9.64
N ALA A 157 12.88 10.60 8.63
CA ALA A 157 11.77 9.67 8.79
C ALA A 157 12.24 8.30 9.30
N ASN A 158 11.28 7.52 9.82
CA ASN A 158 11.53 6.17 10.34
C ASN A 158 11.05 5.06 9.36
N ASN A 159 11.11 5.28 8.06
CA ASN A 159 10.67 4.33 7.04
C ASN A 159 11.77 3.35 6.59
N THR A 160 12.78 3.14 7.44
CA THR A 160 13.96 2.31 7.17
C THR A 160 13.81 0.84 7.57
N SER A 161 12.73 0.46 8.25
CA SER A 161 12.60 -0.91 8.81
C SER A 161 12.60 -1.99 7.72
N MET A 162 11.85 -1.79 6.63
CA MET A 162 11.82 -2.78 5.54
C MET A 162 13.18 -2.91 4.84
N PRO A 163 13.83 -1.82 4.36
CA PRO A 163 15.20 -1.90 3.83
C PRO A 163 16.19 -2.56 4.79
N ASN A 164 16.19 -2.18 6.06
CA ASN A 164 17.08 -2.75 7.08
C ASN A 164 16.96 -4.28 7.22
N ASP A 165 15.72 -4.78 7.13
CA ASP A 165 15.45 -6.20 7.35
C ASP A 165 15.64 -7.04 6.06
N THR A 166 15.54 -6.40 4.88
CA THR A 166 15.45 -7.13 3.61
C THR A 166 16.64 -6.96 2.67
N ILE A 167 17.51 -5.96 2.91
CA ILE A 167 18.66 -5.68 2.03
C ILE A 167 19.97 -5.85 2.80
N VAL A 168 20.90 -6.62 2.21
CA VAL A 168 22.26 -6.80 2.76
C VAL A 168 22.92 -5.46 2.98
N GLY A 169 23.52 -5.25 4.16
CA GLY A 169 24.33 -4.05 4.47
C GLY A 169 23.51 -2.75 4.67
N ALA A 170 22.18 -2.77 4.49
CA ALA A 170 21.36 -1.56 4.64
C ALA A 170 21.38 -1.04 6.08
N TYR A 171 21.21 -1.92 7.06
CA TYR A 171 21.26 -1.55 8.48
C TYR A 171 22.64 -0.99 8.87
N GLU A 172 23.71 -1.64 8.41
CA GLU A 172 25.09 -1.23 8.67
C GLU A 172 25.38 0.16 8.07
N TYR A 173 24.91 0.43 6.85
CA TYR A 173 25.04 1.74 6.22
C TYR A 173 24.26 2.82 6.99
N TYR A 174 23.02 2.52 7.43
CA TYR A 174 22.26 3.45 8.26
C TYR A 174 22.99 3.80 9.56
N GLN A 175 23.62 2.82 10.24
CA GLN A 175 24.41 3.08 11.43
C GLN A 175 25.68 3.90 11.11
N LEU A 176 26.36 3.59 10.00
CA LEU A 176 27.54 4.32 9.53
C LEU A 176 27.22 5.80 9.32
N THR A 177 26.14 6.12 8.59
CA THR A 177 25.71 7.50 8.35
C THR A 177 25.30 8.21 9.64
N LYS A 178 24.68 7.51 10.56
CA LYS A 178 24.32 8.03 11.88
C LYS A 178 25.55 8.38 12.71
N GLU A 179 26.58 7.54 12.69
CA GLU A 179 27.85 7.78 13.37
C GLU A 179 28.69 8.90 12.73
N ALA A 180 28.62 9.04 11.41
CA ALA A 180 29.27 10.10 10.67
C ALA A 180 28.68 11.50 10.97
N GLY A 181 27.42 11.56 11.45
CA GLY A 181 26.75 12.82 11.75
C GLY A 181 26.63 13.71 10.53
N ASP A 182 26.83 15.03 10.70
CA ASP A 182 26.64 16.03 9.63
C ASP A 182 27.43 15.72 8.34
N ALA A 183 28.55 15.01 8.44
CA ALA A 183 29.33 14.59 7.28
C ALA A 183 28.58 13.62 6.35
N ALA A 184 27.57 12.91 6.87
CA ALA A 184 26.76 12.02 6.05
C ALA A 184 25.81 12.76 5.10
N ALA A 185 25.58 14.06 5.28
CA ALA A 185 24.79 14.86 4.34
C ALA A 185 25.43 14.94 2.95
N ASP A 186 26.78 14.86 2.88
CA ASP A 186 27.54 14.90 1.64
C ASP A 186 27.78 13.51 1.02
N MET A 187 27.43 12.42 1.72
CA MET A 187 27.56 11.05 1.19
C MET A 187 26.60 10.81 0.04
N THR A 188 27.00 9.93 -0.87
CA THR A 188 26.27 9.65 -2.11
C THR A 188 25.93 8.16 -2.21
N TYR A 189 25.19 7.78 -3.24
CA TYR A 189 24.91 6.37 -3.49
C TYR A 189 26.19 5.57 -3.82
N GLU A 190 27.24 6.21 -4.36
CA GLU A 190 28.53 5.56 -4.58
C GLU A 190 29.19 5.17 -3.23
N ASP A 191 29.07 6.00 -2.21
CA ASP A 191 29.54 5.68 -0.85
C ASP A 191 28.74 4.52 -0.24
N MET A 192 27.42 4.50 -0.48
CA MET A 192 26.55 3.40 -0.08
C MET A 192 26.95 2.08 -0.74
N LEU A 193 27.20 2.09 -2.06
CA LEU A 193 27.67 0.91 -2.78
C LEU A 193 29.05 0.46 -2.29
N ALA A 194 29.97 1.39 -2.05
CA ALA A 194 31.29 1.10 -1.50
C ALA A 194 31.23 0.51 -0.08
N ALA A 195 30.21 0.85 0.70
CA ALA A 195 29.94 0.25 2.01
C ALA A 195 29.38 -1.20 1.93
N GLY A 196 29.07 -1.69 0.74
CA GLY A 196 28.63 -3.08 0.52
C GLY A 196 27.11 -3.29 0.69
N VAL A 197 26.32 -2.25 0.49
CA VAL A 197 24.85 -2.40 0.47
C VAL A 197 24.43 -3.20 -0.76
N GLY A 198 23.56 -4.18 -0.57
CA GLY A 198 23.13 -5.14 -1.58
C GLY A 198 22.12 -4.59 -2.59
N ILE A 199 22.47 -3.48 -3.25
CA ILE A 199 21.74 -2.94 -4.40
C ILE A 199 22.75 -2.63 -5.51
N GLU A 200 22.43 -2.99 -6.75
CA GLU A 200 23.28 -2.75 -7.91
C GLU A 200 22.46 -2.25 -9.10
N ALA A 201 23.04 -1.42 -9.93
CA ALA A 201 22.52 -0.98 -11.22
C ALA A 201 23.53 -1.28 -12.31
N PRO A 202 23.53 -2.50 -12.90
CA PRO A 202 24.48 -2.92 -13.92
C PRO A 202 24.42 -2.09 -15.21
N ASP A 203 23.24 -1.56 -15.51
CA ASP A 203 22.96 -0.65 -16.61
C ASP A 203 21.78 0.27 -16.26
N ASP A 204 21.40 1.16 -17.19
CA ASP A 204 20.38 2.20 -16.96
C ASP A 204 18.98 1.64 -16.69
N TYR A 205 18.71 0.37 -17.00
CA TYR A 205 17.37 -0.24 -16.92
C TYR A 205 17.33 -1.56 -16.16
N THR A 206 18.38 -1.89 -15.43
CA THR A 206 18.44 -3.09 -14.59
C THR A 206 18.80 -2.72 -13.15
N LEU A 207 18.01 -3.24 -12.19
CA LEU A 207 18.30 -3.17 -10.76
C LEU A 207 18.39 -4.56 -10.17
N VAL A 208 19.39 -4.77 -9.32
CA VAL A 208 19.58 -6.03 -8.61
C VAL A 208 19.61 -5.76 -7.12
N PHE A 209 18.78 -6.51 -6.35
CA PHE A 209 18.76 -6.46 -4.90
C PHE A 209 19.22 -7.80 -4.32
N THR A 210 20.04 -7.75 -3.28
CA THR A 210 20.51 -8.92 -2.53
C THR A 210 19.95 -8.89 -1.11
N CYS A 211 19.18 -9.94 -0.78
CA CYS A 211 18.59 -10.13 0.54
C CYS A 211 19.53 -10.94 1.45
N PRO A 212 19.56 -10.69 2.78
CA PRO A 212 20.40 -11.43 3.73
C PRO A 212 19.95 -12.88 3.93
N SER A 213 18.72 -13.19 3.55
CA SER A 213 18.14 -14.55 3.60
C SER A 213 17.05 -14.67 2.53
N ALA A 214 16.55 -15.88 2.31
CA ALA A 214 15.43 -16.12 1.39
C ALA A 214 14.24 -15.18 1.69
N CYS A 215 13.85 -14.36 0.70
CA CYS A 215 12.77 -13.40 0.80
C CYS A 215 11.80 -13.57 -0.39
N PRO A 216 11.00 -14.64 -0.45
CA PRO A 216 10.14 -14.95 -1.59
C PRO A 216 8.97 -13.97 -1.77
N TYR A 217 8.83 -12.97 -0.90
CA TYR A 217 7.83 -11.91 -0.93
C TYR A 217 8.45 -10.53 -1.19
N PHE A 218 9.71 -10.47 -1.63
CA PHE A 218 10.41 -9.19 -1.81
C PHE A 218 9.75 -8.29 -2.86
N ASP A 219 9.07 -8.84 -3.85
CA ASP A 219 8.24 -8.07 -4.79
C ASP A 219 7.19 -7.20 -4.07
N THR A 220 6.58 -7.70 -2.99
CA THR A 220 5.63 -6.91 -2.19
C THR A 220 6.33 -5.80 -1.41
N VAL A 221 7.57 -6.02 -0.98
CA VAL A 221 8.40 -5.04 -0.27
C VAL A 221 8.87 -3.94 -1.23
N ALA A 222 9.33 -4.33 -2.43
CA ALA A 222 9.80 -3.42 -3.46
C ALA A 222 8.72 -2.44 -3.99
N ALA A 223 7.45 -2.71 -3.69
CA ALA A 223 6.34 -1.82 -4.03
C ALA A 223 6.10 -0.67 -3.02
N TYR A 224 6.87 -0.64 -1.92
CA TYR A 224 6.73 0.43 -0.90
C TYR A 224 7.55 1.67 -1.24
N ASN A 225 7.12 2.81 -0.70
CA ASN A 225 7.74 4.12 -0.95
C ASN A 225 9.19 4.23 -0.47
N SER A 226 9.63 3.40 0.48
CA SER A 226 11.05 3.32 0.86
C SER A 226 11.99 2.81 -0.25
N PHE A 227 11.41 2.30 -1.35
CA PHE A 227 12.12 1.87 -2.56
C PHE A 227 11.78 2.74 -3.78
N TYR A 228 11.19 3.92 -3.58
CA TYR A 228 10.86 4.82 -4.70
C TYR A 228 12.11 5.53 -5.24
N PRO A 229 12.12 5.83 -6.54
CA PRO A 229 13.19 6.56 -7.17
C PRO A 229 13.14 8.06 -6.84
N VAL A 230 14.27 8.73 -6.94
CA VAL A 230 14.38 10.20 -6.93
C VAL A 230 15.32 10.63 -8.03
N ALA A 231 14.92 11.62 -8.83
CA ALA A 231 15.78 12.17 -9.86
C ALA A 231 17.04 12.79 -9.23
N PRO A 232 18.26 12.36 -9.61
CA PRO A 232 19.50 13.00 -9.12
C PRO A 232 19.52 14.50 -9.36
N ALA A 233 19.04 14.95 -10.53
CA ALA A 233 18.97 16.36 -10.89
C ALA A 233 18.05 17.18 -9.98
N LEU A 234 17.00 16.59 -9.39
CA LEU A 234 16.16 17.25 -8.41
C LEU A 234 16.94 17.53 -7.11
N ILE A 235 17.73 16.54 -6.64
CA ILE A 235 18.58 16.73 -5.46
C ILE A 235 19.66 17.78 -5.74
N GLU A 236 20.24 17.80 -6.94
CA GLU A 236 21.22 18.81 -7.35
C GLU A 236 20.60 20.22 -7.39
N GLU A 237 19.35 20.34 -7.86
CA GLU A 237 18.63 21.62 -7.95
C GLU A 237 18.27 22.16 -6.56
N LEU A 238 17.73 21.33 -5.68
CA LEU A 238 17.20 21.75 -4.38
C LEU A 238 18.24 21.70 -3.25
N GLY A 239 19.26 20.87 -3.37
CA GLY A 239 20.13 20.50 -2.26
C GLY A 239 19.42 19.65 -1.21
N VAL A 240 20.16 19.15 -0.22
CA VAL A 240 19.63 18.27 0.84
C VAL A 240 18.51 18.96 1.62
N ASP A 241 18.71 20.19 2.07
CA ASP A 241 17.71 20.91 2.87
C ASP A 241 16.49 21.33 2.06
N GLY A 242 16.67 21.67 0.78
CA GLY A 242 15.56 21.98 -0.12
C GLY A 242 14.71 20.76 -0.43
N PHE A 243 15.30 19.59 -0.62
CA PHE A 243 14.54 18.37 -0.86
C PHE A 243 13.81 17.89 0.41
N ARG A 244 14.36 18.10 1.61
CA ARG A 244 13.64 17.84 2.87
C ARG A 244 12.40 18.71 3.04
N SER A 245 12.48 19.97 2.62
CA SER A 245 11.43 20.98 2.77
C SER A 245 10.68 21.28 1.47
N CYS A 246 10.74 20.39 0.50
CA CYS A 246 10.04 20.51 -0.78
C CYS A 246 8.53 20.64 -0.63
N ASP A 247 7.90 21.26 -1.60
CA ASP A 247 6.46 21.41 -1.71
C ASP A 247 5.94 20.89 -3.07
N ASN A 248 4.64 21.00 -3.28
CA ASN A 248 4.01 20.55 -4.52
C ASN A 248 4.49 21.29 -5.78
N THR A 249 5.15 22.44 -5.66
CA THR A 249 5.64 23.23 -6.80
C THR A 249 7.11 22.96 -7.11
N THR A 250 7.85 22.45 -6.14
CA THR A 250 9.29 22.15 -6.27
C THR A 250 9.54 20.66 -6.53
N MET A 251 8.59 19.77 -6.16
CA MET A 251 8.71 18.35 -6.43
C MET A 251 8.51 18.01 -7.91
N TRP A 252 9.18 16.94 -8.34
CA TRP A 252 8.94 16.32 -9.65
C TRP A 252 8.12 15.04 -9.48
N TYR A 253 7.35 14.71 -10.52
CA TYR A 253 6.37 13.66 -10.54
C TYR A 253 6.64 12.67 -11.67
N ASN A 254 6.40 11.39 -11.45
CA ASN A 254 6.48 10.34 -12.47
C ASN A 254 5.22 9.46 -12.52
N GLY A 255 4.25 9.76 -11.67
CA GLY A 255 2.99 9.02 -11.55
C GLY A 255 1.90 9.56 -12.51
N PRO A 256 0.65 9.05 -12.36
CA PRO A 256 -0.45 9.35 -13.27
C PRO A 256 -0.99 10.78 -13.21
N TYR A 257 -0.73 11.51 -12.12
CA TYR A 257 -1.19 12.86 -11.89
C TYR A 257 -0.05 13.78 -11.46
N VAL A 258 -0.27 15.06 -11.66
CA VAL A 258 0.49 16.17 -11.05
C VAL A 258 -0.46 17.00 -10.17
N VAL A 259 0.09 17.76 -9.23
CA VAL A 259 -0.73 18.64 -8.37
C VAL A 259 -1.07 19.91 -9.12
N GLU A 260 -2.36 20.17 -9.33
CA GLU A 260 -2.87 21.42 -9.90
C GLU A 260 -3.01 22.50 -8.84
N GLU A 261 -3.60 22.15 -7.68
CA GLU A 261 -3.84 23.08 -6.59
C GLU A 261 -3.65 22.38 -5.24
N TYR A 262 -3.00 23.07 -4.34
CA TYR A 262 -2.88 22.66 -2.95
C TYR A 262 -3.17 23.83 -2.04
N ILE A 263 -4.24 23.73 -1.25
CA ILE A 263 -4.60 24.67 -0.20
C ILE A 263 -4.59 23.91 1.12
N GLN A 264 -3.58 24.15 1.93
CA GLN A 264 -3.38 23.44 3.19
C GLN A 264 -4.64 23.47 4.07
N GLY A 265 -5.04 22.30 4.55
CA GLY A 265 -6.24 22.14 5.37
C GLY A 265 -7.56 22.33 4.64
N ASN A 266 -7.57 22.44 3.33
CA ASN A 266 -8.76 22.70 2.52
C ASN A 266 -8.88 21.75 1.31
N THR A 267 -7.99 21.87 0.33
CA THR A 267 -8.16 21.22 -0.98
C THR A 267 -6.84 20.73 -1.55
N LYS A 268 -6.87 19.54 -2.14
CA LYS A 268 -5.81 18.98 -2.99
C LYS A 268 -6.45 18.61 -4.33
N SER A 269 -6.05 19.25 -5.42
CA SER A 269 -6.54 18.94 -6.77
C SER A 269 -5.42 18.44 -7.65
N TYR A 270 -5.72 17.41 -8.43
CA TYR A 270 -4.78 16.70 -9.29
C TYR A 270 -5.31 16.67 -10.72
N ILE A 271 -4.42 16.90 -11.67
CA ILE A 271 -4.70 16.76 -13.10
C ILE A 271 -3.79 15.68 -13.71
N PRO A 272 -4.19 15.03 -14.81
CA PRO A 272 -3.39 13.99 -15.44
C PRO A 272 -2.00 14.48 -15.82
N ASN A 273 -0.96 13.72 -15.45
CA ASN A 273 0.37 13.89 -15.99
C ASN A 273 0.32 13.62 -17.51
N PRO A 274 0.66 14.60 -18.38
CA PRO A 274 0.58 14.43 -19.83
C PRO A 274 1.63 13.44 -20.36
N ASN A 275 2.73 13.25 -19.64
CA ASN A 275 3.84 12.38 -20.01
C ASN A 275 3.85 11.05 -19.25
N TYR A 276 2.69 10.66 -18.68
CA TYR A 276 2.61 9.42 -17.95
C TYR A 276 2.76 8.19 -18.86
N TYR A 277 3.74 7.34 -18.60
CA TYR A 277 4.10 6.21 -19.44
C TYR A 277 2.97 5.19 -19.67
N ASP A 278 2.08 4.99 -18.67
CA ASP A 278 0.98 4.02 -18.75
C ASP A 278 -0.37 4.68 -19.08
N ALA A 279 -0.36 5.88 -19.67
CA ALA A 279 -1.55 6.66 -19.96
C ALA A 279 -2.58 5.93 -20.83
N ALA A 280 -2.12 5.02 -21.71
CA ALA A 280 -2.98 4.26 -22.60
C ALA A 280 -3.79 3.16 -21.88
N ASN A 281 -3.25 2.63 -20.78
CA ASN A 281 -3.83 1.50 -20.06
C ASN A 281 -4.55 1.90 -18.75
N VAL A 282 -4.35 3.15 -18.32
CA VAL A 282 -4.90 3.66 -17.05
C VAL A 282 -5.92 4.75 -17.36
N SER A 283 -7.22 4.49 -17.05
CA SER A 283 -8.22 5.55 -17.10
C SER A 283 -7.98 6.56 -15.99
N ARG A 284 -8.02 7.84 -16.28
CA ARG A 284 -7.81 8.92 -15.32
C ARG A 284 -8.96 9.92 -15.44
N PHE A 285 -9.29 10.57 -14.31
CA PHE A 285 -10.16 11.74 -14.36
C PHE A 285 -9.40 12.93 -14.97
N GLU A 286 -10.12 13.82 -15.62
CA GLU A 286 -9.55 15.12 -16.06
C GLU A 286 -9.14 15.97 -14.85
N ARG A 287 -9.83 15.79 -13.72
CA ARG A 287 -9.51 16.37 -12.40
C ARG A 287 -9.95 15.42 -11.29
N PHE A 288 -9.11 15.24 -10.31
CA PHE A 288 -9.41 14.57 -9.06
C PHE A 288 -9.18 15.53 -7.90
N THR A 289 -10.22 15.80 -7.13
CA THR A 289 -10.16 16.76 -6.01
C THR A 289 -10.44 16.05 -4.69
N VAL A 290 -9.61 16.31 -3.69
CA VAL A 290 -9.82 15.87 -2.29
C VAL A 290 -10.09 17.11 -1.46
N THR A 291 -11.31 17.21 -0.92
CA THR A 291 -11.71 18.30 -0.03
C THR A 291 -11.54 17.87 1.42
N MET A 292 -10.93 18.73 2.23
CA MET A 292 -10.79 18.46 3.68
C MET A 292 -12.01 18.97 4.43
N ILE A 293 -12.65 18.08 5.18
CA ILE A 293 -13.86 18.38 5.96
C ILE A 293 -13.55 18.16 7.45
N SER A 294 -13.63 19.19 8.26
CA SER A 294 -13.32 19.10 9.68
C SER A 294 -14.28 18.16 10.44
N ASP A 295 -15.56 18.14 10.07
CA ASP A 295 -16.58 17.25 10.63
C ASP A 295 -17.13 16.32 9.56
N GLY A 296 -16.66 15.07 9.59
CA GLY A 296 -17.12 14.03 8.65
C GLY A 296 -18.60 13.66 8.78
N SER A 297 -19.31 14.13 9.80
CA SER A 297 -20.74 13.84 9.96
C SER A 297 -21.62 14.48 8.88
N ILE A 298 -21.14 15.55 8.23
CA ILE A 298 -21.85 16.22 7.14
C ILE A 298 -21.61 15.58 5.76
N SER A 299 -20.69 14.64 5.66
CA SER A 299 -20.27 14.06 4.37
C SER A 299 -21.42 13.44 3.57
N LEU A 300 -22.35 12.75 4.25
CA LEU A 300 -23.55 12.21 3.59
C LEU A 300 -24.44 13.31 2.99
N GLN A 301 -24.58 14.44 3.67
CA GLN A 301 -25.35 15.57 3.16
C GLN A 301 -24.68 16.21 1.93
N LEU A 302 -23.35 16.33 1.95
CA LEU A 302 -22.57 16.83 0.80
C LEU A 302 -22.72 15.90 -0.40
N TYR A 303 -22.66 14.57 -0.17
CA TYR A 303 -22.92 13.58 -1.22
C TYR A 303 -24.35 13.71 -1.79
N GLN A 304 -25.36 13.85 -0.93
CA GLN A 304 -26.74 14.06 -1.34
C GLN A 304 -26.95 15.33 -2.15
N ASN A 305 -26.19 16.38 -1.83
CA ASN A 305 -26.16 17.64 -2.56
C ASN A 305 -25.35 17.60 -3.86
N ARG A 306 -24.66 16.44 -4.15
CA ARG A 306 -23.74 16.28 -5.29
C ARG A 306 -22.50 17.16 -5.22
N GLU A 307 -22.05 17.44 -4.02
CA GLU A 307 -20.79 18.13 -3.73
C GLU A 307 -19.63 17.14 -3.53
N LEU A 308 -19.96 15.85 -3.37
CA LEU A 308 -19.01 14.73 -3.29
C LEU A 308 -19.51 13.60 -4.19
N ASP A 309 -18.58 12.87 -4.78
CA ASP A 309 -18.86 11.67 -5.60
C ASP A 309 -18.79 10.37 -4.81
N GLU A 310 -18.26 10.44 -3.58
CA GLU A 310 -18.24 9.31 -2.65
C GLU A 310 -18.43 9.77 -1.21
N VAL A 311 -18.86 8.84 -0.35
CA VAL A 311 -18.99 9.07 1.09
C VAL A 311 -18.77 7.78 1.88
N ASP A 312 -18.05 7.91 2.99
CA ASP A 312 -17.93 6.85 3.99
C ASP A 312 -19.11 6.90 4.96
N LEU A 313 -19.86 5.80 5.02
CA LEU A 313 -21.03 5.72 5.89
C LEU A 313 -20.67 5.07 7.23
N GLY A 314 -21.14 5.68 8.32
CA GLY A 314 -21.15 5.09 9.65
C GLY A 314 -22.35 4.16 9.86
N GLU A 315 -22.32 3.41 10.97
CA GLU A 315 -23.37 2.42 11.33
C GLU A 315 -24.79 2.98 11.26
N SER A 316 -25.01 4.19 11.81
CA SER A 316 -26.35 4.82 11.84
C SER A 316 -26.90 5.12 10.46
N ASN A 317 -26.05 5.64 9.56
CA ASN A 317 -26.43 5.96 8.19
C ASN A 317 -26.76 4.69 7.41
N ILE A 318 -25.91 3.67 7.49
CA ILE A 318 -26.12 2.37 6.82
C ILE A 318 -27.43 1.74 7.31
N THR A 319 -27.65 1.70 8.63
CA THR A 319 -28.86 1.10 9.21
C THR A 319 -30.13 1.84 8.74
N THR A 320 -30.07 3.18 8.69
CA THR A 320 -31.20 4.00 8.23
C THR A 320 -31.50 3.75 6.75
N ILE A 321 -30.48 3.74 5.89
CA ILE A 321 -30.64 3.49 4.44
C ILE A 321 -31.18 2.10 4.20
N GLN A 322 -30.69 1.07 4.89
CA GLN A 322 -31.12 -0.31 4.72
C GLN A 322 -32.52 -0.59 5.27
N ALA A 323 -32.96 0.14 6.31
CA ALA A 323 -34.29 -0.02 6.86
C ALA A 323 -35.42 0.43 5.91
N ASP A 324 -35.09 1.26 4.94
CA ASP A 324 -36.03 1.73 3.91
C ASP A 324 -35.62 1.21 2.52
N PRO A 325 -36.29 0.12 2.04
CA PRO A 325 -35.98 -0.41 0.71
C PRO A 325 -36.28 0.54 -0.45
N SER A 326 -37.07 1.59 -0.23
CA SER A 326 -37.38 2.62 -1.23
C SER A 326 -36.33 3.75 -1.28
N ASN A 327 -35.39 3.77 -0.36
CA ASN A 327 -34.31 4.74 -0.31
C ASN A 327 -33.42 4.62 -1.55
N GLU A 328 -33.28 5.70 -2.30
CA GLU A 328 -32.52 5.74 -3.56
C GLU A 328 -31.04 5.35 -3.41
N TYR A 329 -30.47 5.54 -2.22
CA TYR A 329 -29.07 5.19 -1.92
C TYR A 329 -28.87 3.72 -1.57
N ASN A 330 -29.93 2.94 -1.37
CA ASN A 330 -29.82 1.53 -0.99
C ASN A 330 -29.06 0.70 -2.05
N GLN A 331 -29.28 1.00 -3.33
CA GLN A 331 -28.58 0.34 -4.44
C GLN A 331 -27.15 0.86 -4.67
N GLN A 332 -26.79 1.98 -4.06
CA GLN A 332 -25.45 2.58 -4.15
C GLN A 332 -24.53 2.13 -3.01
N LEU A 333 -25.10 1.41 -2.02
CA LEU A 333 -24.29 0.85 -0.93
C LEU A 333 -23.34 -0.22 -1.50
N CYS A 334 -22.06 0.04 -1.36
CA CYS A 334 -21.04 -0.94 -1.70
C CYS A 334 -20.14 -1.21 -0.50
N GLU A 335 -19.70 -2.46 -0.40
CA GLU A 335 -18.80 -2.88 0.66
C GLU A 335 -17.36 -2.53 0.28
N LYS A 336 -16.65 -1.86 1.19
CA LYS A 336 -15.24 -1.59 1.01
C LYS A 336 -14.41 -2.87 1.04
N ARG A 337 -13.33 -2.88 0.29
CA ARG A 337 -12.29 -3.91 0.41
C ARG A 337 -11.71 -3.95 1.82
N ALA A 338 -11.25 -5.14 2.20
CA ALA A 338 -10.42 -5.30 3.38
C ALA A 338 -9.18 -4.39 3.26
N LYS A 339 -8.87 -3.68 4.32
CA LYS A 339 -7.65 -2.86 4.38
C LYS A 339 -6.40 -3.75 4.38
N LYS A 340 -5.28 -3.24 3.94
CA LYS A 340 -3.97 -3.91 3.99
C LYS A 340 -3.38 -4.02 5.40
N PHE A 341 -4.16 -3.73 6.44
CA PHE A 341 -3.69 -3.74 7.82
C PHE A 341 -4.56 -4.66 8.67
N SER A 342 -3.94 -5.50 9.47
CA SER A 342 -4.60 -6.15 10.59
C SER A 342 -4.35 -5.37 11.87
N TYR A 343 -5.35 -5.35 12.74
CA TYR A 343 -5.25 -4.67 14.03
C TYR A 343 -5.33 -5.72 15.13
N CYS A 344 -4.45 -5.61 16.11
CA CYS A 344 -4.44 -6.50 17.25
C CYS A 344 -4.30 -5.73 18.56
N PHE A 345 -4.78 -6.31 19.64
CA PHE A 345 -4.49 -5.84 20.98
C PHE A 345 -3.16 -6.43 21.44
N ILE A 346 -2.20 -5.56 21.72
CA ILE A 346 -0.89 -5.95 22.22
C ILE A 346 -0.84 -5.65 23.71
N PHE A 347 -0.47 -6.66 24.48
CA PHE A 347 -0.22 -6.48 25.90
C PHE A 347 1.16 -5.88 26.13
N ASN A 348 1.23 -4.82 26.94
CA ASN A 348 2.53 -4.30 27.37
C ASN A 348 3.13 -5.22 28.46
N TYR A 349 4.17 -5.95 28.11
CA TYR A 349 4.86 -6.86 29.02
C TYR A 349 5.86 -6.16 29.96
N ASP A 350 6.25 -4.91 29.67
CA ASP A 350 7.17 -4.10 30.47
C ASP A 350 6.53 -2.77 30.89
N LYS A 351 5.31 -2.85 31.41
CA LYS A 351 4.62 -1.63 31.88
C LYS A 351 5.34 -1.08 33.11
N LYS A 352 5.63 0.20 33.09
CA LYS A 352 6.27 0.97 34.16
C LYS A 352 5.33 2.00 34.76
N ASN A 353 5.55 2.32 36.00
CA ASN A 353 4.94 3.44 36.70
C ASN A 353 5.54 4.76 36.21
N THR A 354 4.96 5.89 36.61
CA THR A 354 5.44 7.24 36.26
C THR A 354 6.87 7.54 36.73
N ASP A 355 7.35 6.83 37.72
CA ASP A 355 8.73 6.90 38.24
C ASP A 355 9.70 5.90 37.59
N CYS A 356 9.29 5.31 36.45
CA CYS A 356 10.04 4.30 35.70
C CYS A 356 10.27 2.96 36.44
N THR A 357 9.67 2.74 37.63
CA THR A 357 9.71 1.42 38.30
C THR A 357 8.72 0.45 37.61
N PRO A 358 8.99 -0.89 37.63
CA PRO A 358 8.04 -1.87 37.11
C PRO A 358 6.70 -1.82 37.84
N ASP A 359 5.58 -1.90 37.10
CA ASP A 359 4.26 -2.10 37.68
C ASP A 359 4.10 -3.60 38.05
N GLU A 360 4.40 -3.92 39.30
CA GLU A 360 4.38 -5.33 39.79
C GLU A 360 2.99 -5.98 39.68
N ASN A 361 1.91 -5.21 39.86
CA ASN A 361 0.55 -5.74 39.76
C ASN A 361 0.22 -6.10 38.31
N TRP A 362 0.61 -5.25 37.38
CA TRP A 362 0.46 -5.52 35.96
C TRP A 362 1.33 -6.70 35.53
N THR A 363 2.58 -6.75 35.96
CA THR A 363 3.51 -7.85 35.67
C THR A 363 2.95 -9.20 36.11
N LYS A 364 2.39 -9.27 37.33
CA LYS A 364 1.73 -10.48 37.82
C LYS A 364 0.46 -10.83 37.00
N ALA A 365 -0.34 -9.84 36.66
CA ALA A 365 -1.57 -10.05 35.91
C ALA A 365 -1.25 -10.56 34.49
N ILE A 366 -0.31 -9.92 33.79
CA ILE A 366 0.02 -10.25 32.39
C ILE A 366 0.75 -11.57 32.25
N ALA A 367 1.50 -12.00 33.27
CA ALA A 367 2.12 -13.34 33.33
C ALA A 367 1.06 -14.46 33.40
N ASN A 368 -0.14 -14.17 33.89
CA ASN A 368 -1.20 -15.16 34.02
C ASN A 368 -1.91 -15.39 32.67
N LYS A 369 -1.81 -16.62 32.13
CA LYS A 369 -2.47 -17.02 30.86
C LYS A 369 -3.99 -16.81 30.92
N ALA A 370 -4.64 -17.15 32.05
CA ALA A 370 -6.09 -17.00 32.21
C ALA A 370 -6.52 -15.52 32.14
N PHE A 371 -5.70 -14.60 32.69
CA PHE A 371 -5.94 -13.17 32.61
C PHE A 371 -5.92 -12.71 31.14
N ARG A 372 -4.90 -13.10 30.35
CA ARG A 372 -4.84 -12.77 28.95
C ARG A 372 -6.00 -13.35 28.13
N GLN A 373 -6.37 -14.59 28.43
CA GLN A 373 -7.52 -15.25 27.78
C GLN A 373 -8.87 -14.60 28.10
N CYS A 374 -9.01 -13.91 29.25
CA CYS A 374 -10.22 -13.14 29.55
C CYS A 374 -10.51 -12.05 28.50
N PHE A 375 -9.49 -11.43 27.92
CA PHE A 375 -9.67 -10.42 26.89
C PHE A 375 -10.21 -11.04 25.60
N SER A 376 -9.62 -12.13 25.09
CA SER A 376 -10.09 -12.75 23.85
C SER A 376 -11.45 -13.43 24.01
N LYS A 377 -11.68 -14.13 25.14
CA LYS A 377 -12.94 -14.86 25.37
C LYS A 377 -14.06 -14.00 25.97
N GLY A 378 -13.72 -12.88 26.61
CA GLY A 378 -14.68 -11.97 27.22
C GLY A 378 -15.20 -10.88 26.29
N MET A 379 -14.50 -10.62 25.18
CA MET A 379 -14.98 -9.66 24.18
C MET A 379 -16.12 -10.23 23.35
N VAL A 380 -17.19 -9.46 23.26
CA VAL A 380 -18.30 -9.77 22.34
C VAL A 380 -17.97 -9.18 20.98
N LEU A 381 -17.14 -9.91 20.22
CA LEU A 381 -16.57 -9.45 18.93
C LEU A 381 -17.63 -8.96 17.96
N ASN A 382 -18.77 -9.64 17.90
CA ASN A 382 -19.87 -9.24 17.03
C ASN A 382 -20.37 -7.81 17.33
N LYS A 383 -20.53 -7.44 18.61
CA LYS A 383 -20.91 -6.07 19.01
C LYS A 383 -19.79 -5.05 18.77
N PHE A 384 -18.55 -5.47 18.93
CA PHE A 384 -17.40 -4.59 18.67
C PHE A 384 -17.29 -4.29 17.19
N PHE A 385 -17.33 -5.32 16.35
CA PHE A 385 -17.20 -5.15 14.90
C PHE A 385 -18.42 -4.54 14.23
N ALA A 386 -19.62 -4.65 14.83
CA ALA A 386 -20.83 -4.01 14.32
C ALA A 386 -20.67 -2.47 14.16
N ARG A 387 -19.78 -1.85 14.93
CA ARG A 387 -19.46 -0.41 14.77
C ARG A 387 -18.76 -0.09 13.45
N TYR A 388 -18.09 -1.08 12.84
CA TYR A 388 -17.31 -0.93 11.62
C TYR A 388 -18.00 -1.57 10.40
N ASN A 389 -18.70 -2.66 10.63
CA ASN A 389 -19.48 -3.36 9.63
C ASN A 389 -20.80 -3.88 10.26
N PRO A 390 -21.85 -3.06 10.26
CA PRO A 390 -23.14 -3.46 10.86
C PRO A 390 -23.86 -4.56 10.09
N ILE A 391 -23.54 -4.73 8.78
CA ILE A 391 -24.15 -5.74 7.91
C ILE A 391 -23.60 -7.14 8.22
N ASN A 392 -22.27 -7.26 8.29
CA ASN A 392 -21.58 -8.51 8.56
C ASN A 392 -20.38 -8.27 9.50
N PRO A 393 -20.64 -8.09 10.81
CA PRO A 393 -19.61 -7.75 11.77
C PRO A 393 -18.44 -8.73 11.79
N LEU A 394 -18.72 -10.04 11.71
CA LEU A 394 -17.70 -11.08 11.79
C LEU A 394 -16.76 -11.13 10.57
N LYS A 395 -17.11 -10.46 9.47
CA LYS A 395 -16.20 -10.29 8.34
C LYS A 395 -14.95 -9.46 8.71
N CYS A 396 -15.04 -8.64 9.75
CA CYS A 396 -13.92 -7.88 10.29
C CYS A 396 -12.97 -8.72 11.16
N GLU A 397 -13.37 -9.93 11.55
CA GLU A 397 -12.55 -10.83 12.36
C GLU A 397 -11.37 -11.38 11.54
N ASN A 398 -10.19 -11.30 12.12
CA ASN A 398 -8.99 -11.87 11.57
C ASN A 398 -8.28 -12.68 12.68
N ASP A 399 -8.23 -13.99 12.51
CA ASP A 399 -7.62 -14.93 13.47
C ASP A 399 -6.10 -14.98 13.34
N PHE A 400 -5.52 -14.25 12.40
CA PHE A 400 -4.10 -14.27 12.09
C PHE A 400 -3.48 -12.89 12.24
N PHE A 401 -2.17 -12.87 12.44
CA PHE A 401 -1.42 -11.61 12.48
C PHE A 401 -1.44 -10.90 11.11
N THR A 402 -1.34 -11.67 10.04
CA THR A 402 -1.38 -11.16 8.66
C THR A 402 -2.84 -10.94 8.20
N MET A 403 -3.07 -9.87 7.46
CA MET A 403 -4.41 -9.58 6.92
C MET A 403 -4.83 -10.58 5.84
N LYS A 404 -6.16 -10.76 5.70
CA LYS A 404 -6.74 -11.56 4.60
C LYS A 404 -6.43 -10.93 3.24
N GLY A 405 -6.07 -11.77 2.27
CA GLY A 405 -5.82 -11.33 0.89
C GLY A 405 -4.44 -10.71 0.65
N LEU A 406 -3.49 -10.88 1.58
CA LEU A 406 -2.09 -10.50 1.37
C LEU A 406 -1.33 -11.57 0.57
N ALA A 407 -1.63 -12.85 0.81
CA ALA A 407 -0.99 -13.97 0.13
C ALA A 407 -2.02 -14.91 -0.47
N TYR A 408 -1.72 -15.42 -1.66
CA TYR A 408 -2.52 -16.38 -2.40
C TYR A 408 -1.68 -17.61 -2.70
N THR A 409 -2.34 -18.76 -2.70
CA THR A 409 -1.75 -20.01 -3.19
C THR A 409 -1.76 -20.02 -4.72
N SER A 410 -1.03 -20.96 -5.33
CA SER A 410 -0.89 -21.06 -6.79
C SER A 410 -2.22 -21.24 -7.55
N ASP A 411 -3.26 -21.73 -6.88
CA ASP A 411 -4.63 -21.87 -7.41
C ASP A 411 -5.51 -20.65 -7.22
N GLY A 412 -4.96 -19.55 -6.64
CA GLY A 412 -5.68 -18.30 -6.40
C GLY A 412 -6.52 -18.28 -5.12
N THR A 413 -6.44 -19.30 -4.27
CA THR A 413 -7.10 -19.31 -2.96
C THR A 413 -6.32 -18.43 -1.99
N ILE A 414 -7.03 -17.73 -1.09
CA ILE A 414 -6.38 -16.95 -0.02
C ILE A 414 -5.61 -17.90 0.90
N ALA A 415 -4.30 -17.75 0.99
CA ALA A 415 -3.41 -18.64 1.75
C ALA A 415 -3.84 -18.80 3.22
N MET A 416 -4.39 -17.73 3.81
CA MET A 416 -4.90 -17.73 5.18
C MET A 416 -6.10 -18.66 5.36
N GLU A 417 -6.97 -18.79 4.36
CA GLU A 417 -8.12 -19.71 4.43
C GLU A 417 -7.67 -21.17 4.39
N GLN A 418 -6.67 -21.48 3.56
CA GLN A 418 -6.07 -22.81 3.55
C GLN A 418 -5.32 -23.13 4.85
N LEU A 419 -4.60 -22.17 5.39
CA LEU A 419 -3.92 -22.35 6.68
C LEU A 419 -4.91 -22.59 7.81
N LYS A 420 -6.05 -21.89 7.83
CA LYS A 420 -7.12 -22.11 8.81
C LYS A 420 -7.66 -23.52 8.76
N LEU A 421 -7.97 -24.01 7.56
CA LEU A 421 -8.43 -25.40 7.35
C LEU A 421 -7.38 -26.41 7.83
N LEU A 422 -6.09 -26.15 7.51
CA LEU A 422 -5.00 -27.01 7.98
C LEU A 422 -4.92 -27.05 9.50
N LEU A 423 -5.03 -25.90 10.19
CA LEU A 423 -5.01 -25.82 11.63
C LEU A 423 -6.21 -26.51 12.28
N GLU A 424 -7.39 -26.42 11.68
CA GLU A 424 -8.60 -27.14 12.12
C GLU A 424 -8.42 -28.65 11.95
N ASP A 425 -7.82 -29.11 10.85
CA ASP A 425 -7.48 -30.52 10.65
C ASP A 425 -6.45 -31.01 11.65
N MET A 426 -5.39 -30.23 11.89
CA MET A 426 -4.38 -30.56 12.90
C MET A 426 -4.97 -30.66 14.30
N GLN A 427 -5.87 -29.73 14.67
CA GLN A 427 -6.57 -29.78 15.96
C GLN A 427 -7.46 -31.03 16.07
N ARG A 428 -8.18 -31.36 15.00
CA ARG A 428 -9.04 -32.55 14.97
C ARG A 428 -8.22 -33.85 15.13
N GLU A 429 -7.08 -33.96 14.45
CA GLU A 429 -6.17 -35.11 14.58
C GLU A 429 -5.55 -35.20 15.95
N TYR A 430 -5.22 -34.06 16.56
CA TYR A 430 -4.73 -33.99 17.95
C TYR A 430 -5.80 -34.46 18.94
N ASP A 431 -7.05 -33.99 18.82
CA ASP A 431 -8.19 -34.34 19.67
C ASP A 431 -8.55 -35.84 19.52
N ALA A 432 -8.33 -36.39 18.32
CA ALA A 432 -8.49 -37.81 18.04
C ALA A 432 -7.36 -38.70 18.61
N GLY A 433 -6.28 -38.10 19.14
CA GLY A 433 -5.10 -38.79 19.64
C GLY A 433 -4.15 -39.33 18.58
N ASN A 434 -4.33 -38.90 17.33
CA ASN A 434 -3.51 -39.32 16.19
C ASN A 434 -2.24 -38.51 16.04
N TRP A 435 -2.15 -37.36 16.70
CA TRP A 435 -0.99 -36.48 16.63
C TRP A 435 -0.22 -36.49 17.95
N CYS A 436 1.06 -36.76 17.85
CA CYS A 436 2.04 -36.70 18.96
C CYS A 436 3.07 -35.61 18.63
N VAL A 437 2.98 -34.47 19.30
CA VAL A 437 4.07 -33.50 19.29
C VAL A 437 5.15 -34.05 20.23
N ALA A 438 6.34 -34.35 19.70
CA ALA A 438 7.43 -34.95 20.47
C ALA A 438 7.80 -34.03 21.66
N GLY A 439 7.36 -34.44 22.87
CA GLY A 439 7.68 -33.77 24.12
C GLY A 439 6.87 -32.53 24.51
N GLY A 440 5.83 -32.16 23.74
CA GLY A 440 4.99 -31.00 23.98
C GLY A 440 3.51 -31.34 24.14
N ASP A 441 2.80 -30.49 24.86
CA ASP A 441 1.35 -30.47 24.91
C ASP A 441 0.91 -29.35 23.95
N PHE A 442 0.28 -29.72 22.84
CA PHE A 442 -0.16 -28.77 21.80
C PHE A 442 -0.94 -27.58 22.36
N ASN A 443 -1.73 -27.80 23.44
CA ASN A 443 -2.45 -26.74 24.14
C ASN A 443 -1.58 -25.87 25.08
N LYS A 444 -0.34 -26.25 25.34
CA LYS A 444 0.59 -25.43 26.13
C LYS A 444 1.52 -24.59 25.27
N ASP A 445 1.76 -25.03 24.02
CA ASP A 445 2.72 -24.43 23.12
C ASP A 445 2.04 -23.46 22.11
N LEU A 446 0.70 -23.45 22.03
CA LEU A 446 -0.14 -22.46 21.40
C LEU A 446 -0.78 -21.54 22.45
#